data_bca603d7a1d6d4bf9c71801e7fbf6b92
#
_entry.id   bca603d7a1d6d4bf9c71801e7fbf6b92
#
_cell.length_a   1.000
_cell.length_b   1.000
_cell.length_c   1.000
_cell.angle_alpha   90.00
_cell.angle_beta   90.00
_cell.angle_gamma   90.00
#
_symmetry.space_group_name_H-M   'P 1'
#
loop_
_entity.id
_entity.type
_entity.pdbx_description
1 polymer ?
#
loop_
_entity_poly.entity_id
_entity_poly.type
_entity_poly.pdbx_seq_one_letter_code
_entity_poly.pdbx_strand_id
1 'polypeptide(L)'
;MKFQSIARSLSIVALCASAAVIAGCATASKPENMVPTTAVAGAQHHATTSVVVAGGSDTSALGKSQISNDAFQQAIVQSIEKNKTFSSVVKAPGGDYALAVNVIAMDQPSFGLSFTVKMEAAWSLKKADGTVVMQESIKSEGTAGATEAFAGTERLRLANEYAARANIAAALEKIGQLNF
;
A
#
# COMPACT_ATOMS: atom_id res chain seq x y z
N MET A 1 -49.46 -6.69 -32.76
CA MET A 1 -48.70 -7.43 -31.69
C MET A 1 -47.17 -7.48 -31.86
N LYS A 2 -46.58 -7.18 -33.03
CA LYS A 2 -45.11 -7.23 -33.24
C LYS A 2 -44.36 -5.99 -32.68
N PHE A 3 -44.98 -4.82 -32.61
CA PHE A 3 -44.33 -3.58 -32.12
C PHE A 3 -44.03 -3.58 -30.64
N GLN A 4 -44.88 -4.20 -29.80
CA GLN A 4 -44.64 -4.28 -28.34
C GLN A 4 -43.49 -5.19 -27.95
N SER A 5 -43.22 -6.23 -28.75
CA SER A 5 -42.12 -7.17 -28.52
C SER A 5 -40.75 -6.50 -28.76
N ILE A 6 -40.64 -5.66 -29.80
CA ILE A 6 -39.42 -4.96 -30.17
C ILE A 6 -39.06 -3.89 -29.10
N ALA A 7 -40.06 -3.14 -28.61
CA ALA A 7 -39.85 -2.15 -27.55
C ALA A 7 -39.36 -2.77 -26.21
N ARG A 8 -39.92 -3.95 -25.85
CA ARG A 8 -39.47 -4.70 -24.65
C ARG A 8 -38.05 -5.23 -24.78
N SER A 9 -37.66 -5.72 -25.95
CA SER A 9 -36.30 -6.21 -26.21
C SER A 9 -35.26 -5.10 -26.18
N LEU A 10 -35.56 -3.91 -26.73
CA LEU A 10 -34.70 -2.75 -26.68
C LEU A 10 -34.52 -2.24 -25.24
N SER A 11 -35.57 -2.23 -24.42
CA SER A 11 -35.49 -1.80 -23.01
C SER A 11 -34.61 -2.72 -22.14
N ILE A 12 -34.67 -4.03 -22.39
CA ILE A 12 -33.81 -5.00 -21.66
C ILE A 12 -32.37 -4.88 -22.06
N VAL A 13 -32.07 -4.68 -23.35
CA VAL A 13 -30.69 -4.49 -23.83
C VAL A 13 -30.09 -3.18 -23.28
N ALA A 14 -30.87 -2.09 -23.22
CA ALA A 14 -30.41 -0.83 -22.65
C ALA A 14 -30.15 -0.93 -21.15
N LEU A 15 -30.96 -1.69 -20.40
CA LEU A 15 -30.76 -1.91 -18.96
C LEU A 15 -29.53 -2.78 -18.67
N CYS A 16 -29.26 -3.81 -19.49
CA CYS A 16 -28.05 -4.63 -19.37
C CYS A 16 -26.77 -3.86 -19.74
N ALA A 17 -26.82 -2.96 -20.73
CA ALA A 17 -25.69 -2.16 -21.13
C ALA A 17 -25.30 -1.12 -20.05
N SER A 18 -26.26 -0.58 -19.29
CA SER A 18 -25.98 0.35 -18.18
C SER A 18 -25.40 -0.32 -16.94
N ALA A 19 -25.65 -1.62 -16.71
CA ALA A 19 -25.10 -2.38 -15.60
C ALA A 19 -23.60 -2.73 -15.79
N ALA A 20 -23.13 -2.84 -17.04
CA ALA A 20 -21.75 -3.20 -17.34
C ALA A 20 -20.72 -2.06 -17.05
N VAL A 21 -21.16 -0.82 -16.91
CA VAL A 21 -20.28 0.33 -16.68
C VAL A 21 -19.86 0.49 -15.21
N ILE A 22 -20.48 -0.25 -14.28
CA ILE A 22 -20.25 -0.11 -12.83
C ILE A 22 -19.16 -1.07 -12.31
N ALA A 23 -18.74 -2.05 -13.11
CA ALA A 23 -17.62 -2.92 -12.78
C ALA A 23 -16.29 -2.19 -13.04
N GLY A 24 -15.88 -1.32 -12.14
CA GLY A 24 -14.57 -0.70 -12.20
C GLY A 24 -13.48 -1.78 -12.09
N CYS A 25 -12.54 -1.81 -13.04
CA CYS A 25 -11.35 -2.64 -12.92
C CYS A 25 -10.60 -2.27 -11.64
N ALA A 26 -10.03 -3.28 -10.97
CA ALA A 26 -9.17 -3.02 -9.82
C ALA A 26 -7.91 -2.27 -10.29
N THR A 27 -7.53 -1.23 -9.54
CA THR A 27 -6.31 -0.47 -9.78
C THR A 27 -5.30 -0.75 -8.68
N ALA A 28 -4.01 -0.80 -9.05
CA ALA A 28 -2.93 -1.00 -8.11
C ALA A 28 -2.78 0.19 -7.16
N SER A 29 -2.31 -0.07 -5.94
CA SER A 29 -1.95 0.97 -4.98
C SER A 29 -0.77 1.81 -5.51
N LYS A 30 -0.82 3.11 -5.25
CA LYS A 30 0.16 4.09 -5.76
C LYS A 30 1.20 4.40 -4.70
N PRO A 31 2.50 4.38 -5.04
CA PRO A 31 3.57 4.65 -4.07
C PRO A 31 3.41 5.98 -3.33
N GLU A 32 3.11 7.05 -4.05
CA GLU A 32 2.97 8.40 -3.50
C GLU A 32 1.87 8.53 -2.43
N ASN A 33 0.83 7.71 -2.53
CA ASN A 33 -0.26 7.72 -1.57
C ASN A 33 0.05 6.94 -0.28
N MET A 34 1.08 6.11 -0.30
CA MET A 34 1.58 5.34 0.85
C MET A 34 2.64 6.09 1.65
N VAL A 35 3.14 7.23 1.13
CA VAL A 35 4.10 8.09 1.85
C VAL A 35 3.39 8.82 3.00
N PRO A 36 3.94 8.83 4.24
CA PRO A 36 3.39 9.59 5.35
C PRO A 36 3.20 11.08 5.01
N THR A 37 2.02 11.61 5.28
CA THR A 37 1.67 13.01 4.99
C THR A 37 2.26 13.98 6.00
N THR A 38 2.38 13.54 7.25
CA THR A 38 3.01 14.28 8.36
C THR A 38 4.47 13.83 8.53
N ALA A 39 5.30 14.69 9.08
CA ALA A 39 6.66 14.33 9.46
C ALA A 39 6.62 13.19 10.50
N VAL A 40 7.47 12.19 10.30
CA VAL A 40 7.63 11.09 11.26
C VAL A 40 8.64 11.53 12.32
N ALA A 41 8.31 11.32 13.59
CA ALA A 41 9.20 11.65 14.69
C ALA A 41 10.41 10.69 14.73
N GLY A 42 11.58 11.20 15.10
CA GLY A 42 12.78 10.40 15.31
C GLY A 42 14.05 11.09 14.86
N ALA A 43 15.17 10.47 15.18
CA ALA A 43 16.49 10.94 14.77
C ALA A 43 16.74 10.76 13.27
N GLN A 44 17.52 11.64 12.69
CA GLN A 44 18.08 11.51 11.35
C GLN A 44 19.45 10.82 11.46
N HIS A 45 19.61 9.70 10.78
CA HIS A 45 20.88 8.95 10.82
C HIS A 45 21.80 9.39 9.68
N HIS A 46 23.05 9.71 10.01
CA HIS A 46 24.10 10.10 9.04
C HIS A 46 24.70 8.86 8.34
N ALA A 47 23.87 7.93 7.94
CA ALA A 47 24.25 6.67 7.31
C ALA A 47 23.42 6.44 6.06
N THR A 48 23.91 5.60 5.15
CA THR A 48 23.19 5.17 3.95
C THR A 48 22.44 3.87 4.22
N THR A 49 21.31 3.67 3.52
CA THR A 49 20.57 2.40 3.59
C THR A 49 20.19 1.90 2.20
N SER A 50 20.07 0.59 2.03
CA SER A 50 19.37 0.00 0.90
C SER A 50 18.02 -0.56 1.36
N VAL A 51 17.04 -0.64 0.45
CA VAL A 51 15.69 -1.13 0.75
C VAL A 51 15.35 -2.27 -0.19
N VAL A 52 14.85 -3.38 0.39
CA VAL A 52 14.32 -4.53 -0.36
C VAL A 52 12.96 -4.91 0.23
N VAL A 53 11.97 -5.11 -0.64
CA VAL A 53 10.61 -5.51 -0.25
C VAL A 53 10.26 -6.87 -0.85
N ALA A 54 9.58 -7.69 -0.07
CA ALA A 54 9.01 -8.98 -0.49
C ALA A 54 7.60 -9.16 0.09
N GLY A 55 6.88 -10.20 -0.35
CA GLY A 55 5.57 -10.58 0.18
C GLY A 55 4.40 -9.77 -0.36
N GLY A 56 4.63 -8.72 -1.13
CA GLY A 56 3.58 -7.99 -1.84
C GLY A 56 3.00 -8.78 -3.01
N SER A 57 1.88 -8.32 -3.54
CA SER A 57 1.16 -8.95 -4.64
C SER A 57 0.78 -7.93 -5.71
N ASP A 58 0.81 -8.35 -6.98
CA ASP A 58 0.35 -7.52 -8.08
C ASP A 58 -1.18 -7.51 -8.16
N THR A 59 -1.73 -6.35 -8.55
CA THR A 59 -3.15 -6.19 -8.79
C THR A 59 -3.52 -6.77 -10.17
N SER A 60 -4.44 -7.72 -10.20
CA SER A 60 -5.04 -8.17 -11.46
C SER A 60 -6.30 -7.34 -11.79
N ALA A 61 -6.59 -7.11 -13.06
CA ALA A 61 -7.72 -6.29 -13.50
C ALA A 61 -9.09 -6.77 -12.97
N LEU A 62 -9.25 -8.07 -12.79
CA LEU A 62 -10.47 -8.70 -12.27
C LEU A 62 -10.38 -9.07 -10.78
N GLY A 63 -9.27 -8.72 -10.13
CA GLY A 63 -9.02 -9.05 -8.72
C GLY A 63 -9.31 -7.91 -7.77
N LYS A 64 -8.78 -8.05 -6.55
CA LYS A 64 -8.75 -6.99 -5.56
C LYS A 64 -7.53 -6.09 -5.81
N SER A 65 -7.64 -4.80 -5.46
CA SER A 65 -6.49 -3.92 -5.39
C SER A 65 -5.44 -4.49 -4.42
N GLN A 66 -4.18 -4.47 -4.82
CA GLN A 66 -3.05 -5.01 -4.07
C GLN A 66 -1.91 -3.97 -3.99
N ILE A 67 -0.93 -4.26 -3.15
CA ILE A 67 0.32 -3.52 -3.05
C ILE A 67 1.44 -4.43 -3.57
N SER A 68 2.04 -4.06 -4.71
CA SER A 68 3.20 -4.80 -5.24
C SER A 68 4.46 -4.51 -4.43
N ASN A 69 5.45 -5.40 -4.52
CA ASN A 69 6.76 -5.19 -3.92
C ASN A 69 7.38 -3.86 -4.36
N ASP A 70 7.35 -3.58 -5.66
CA ASP A 70 7.93 -2.37 -6.24
C ASP A 70 7.23 -1.10 -5.74
N ALA A 71 5.89 -1.09 -5.70
CA ALA A 71 5.14 0.06 -5.21
C ALA A 71 5.42 0.34 -3.72
N PHE A 72 5.49 -0.71 -2.89
CA PHE A 72 5.77 -0.56 -1.47
C PHE A 72 7.23 -0.13 -1.23
N GLN A 73 8.18 -0.70 -1.98
CA GLN A 73 9.58 -0.29 -1.92
C GLN A 73 9.77 1.20 -2.29
N GLN A 74 9.13 1.65 -3.38
CA GLN A 74 9.17 3.05 -3.78
C GLN A 74 8.58 3.96 -2.70
N ALA A 75 7.46 3.59 -2.09
CA ALA A 75 6.86 4.35 -1.00
C ALA A 75 7.79 4.47 0.22
N ILE A 76 8.47 3.37 0.59
CA ILE A 76 9.44 3.36 1.69
C ILE A 76 10.63 4.28 1.37
N VAL A 77 11.21 4.17 0.17
CA VAL A 77 12.32 5.02 -0.29
C VAL A 77 11.93 6.50 -0.22
N GLN A 78 10.79 6.88 -0.84
CA GLN A 78 10.28 8.25 -0.80
C GLN A 78 10.03 8.73 0.64
N SER A 79 9.58 7.84 1.53
CA SER A 79 9.33 8.18 2.93
C SER A 79 10.62 8.43 3.70
N ILE A 80 11.66 7.62 3.48
CA ILE A 80 13.00 7.79 4.05
C ILE A 80 13.59 9.13 3.60
N GLU A 81 13.55 9.43 2.31
CA GLU A 81 14.08 10.67 1.73
C GLU A 81 13.34 11.90 2.24
N LYS A 82 12.01 11.86 2.27
CA LYS A 82 11.15 12.95 2.75
C LYS A 82 11.40 13.28 4.24
N ASN A 83 11.54 12.25 5.07
CA ASN A 83 11.76 12.41 6.52
C ASN A 83 13.24 12.49 6.88
N LYS A 84 14.16 12.30 5.92
CA LYS A 84 15.62 12.25 6.14
C LYS A 84 16.02 11.25 7.24
N THR A 85 15.30 10.11 7.31
CA THR A 85 15.58 9.07 8.31
C THR A 85 16.99 8.50 8.15
N PHE A 86 17.48 8.44 6.90
CA PHE A 86 18.87 8.15 6.54
C PHE A 86 19.40 9.27 5.63
N SER A 87 20.72 9.39 5.52
CA SER A 87 21.36 10.40 4.65
C SER A 87 21.04 10.21 3.18
N SER A 88 20.96 8.95 2.72
CA SER A 88 20.48 8.58 1.37
C SER A 88 20.09 7.12 1.28
N VAL A 89 19.29 6.79 0.25
CA VAL A 89 18.98 5.41 -0.11
C VAL A 89 19.82 5.02 -1.32
N VAL A 90 20.50 3.87 -1.23
CA VAL A 90 21.35 3.33 -2.28
C VAL A 90 20.77 2.05 -2.84
N LYS A 91 21.26 1.63 -4.01
CA LYS A 91 20.81 0.37 -4.63
C LYS A 91 21.27 -0.84 -3.80
N ALA A 92 20.38 -1.80 -3.61
CA ALA A 92 20.70 -3.08 -2.99
C ALA A 92 21.46 -4.02 -3.99
N PRO A 93 22.44 -4.83 -3.50
CA PRO A 93 23.02 -4.75 -2.16
C PRO A 93 23.97 -3.56 -2.02
N GLY A 94 23.93 -2.87 -0.87
CA GLY A 94 24.82 -1.72 -0.61
C GLY A 94 24.35 -0.89 0.58
N GLY A 95 25.17 0.13 0.91
CA GLY A 95 24.94 1.02 2.04
C GLY A 95 25.49 0.50 3.36
N ASP A 96 25.49 1.39 4.36
CA ASP A 96 25.89 1.08 5.72
C ASP A 96 24.90 0.15 6.42
N TYR A 97 23.62 0.25 5.99
CA TYR A 97 22.51 -0.57 6.47
C TYR A 97 21.71 -1.16 5.32
N ALA A 98 21.13 -2.34 5.56
CA ALA A 98 20.18 -3.01 4.68
C ALA A 98 18.83 -3.12 5.40
N LEU A 99 17.82 -2.46 4.85
CA LEU A 99 16.43 -2.53 5.30
C LEU A 99 15.68 -3.55 4.44
N ALA A 100 15.29 -4.67 5.05
CA ALA A 100 14.46 -5.68 4.42
C ALA A 100 13.05 -5.61 5.01
N VAL A 101 12.04 -5.57 4.15
CA VAL A 101 10.63 -5.54 4.54
C VAL A 101 9.89 -6.69 3.87
N ASN A 102 9.14 -7.46 4.65
CA ASN A 102 8.32 -8.54 4.13
C ASN A 102 6.85 -8.33 4.54
N VAL A 103 5.97 -8.15 3.57
CA VAL A 103 4.53 -8.10 3.80
C VAL A 103 4.05 -9.50 4.19
N ILE A 104 3.61 -9.67 5.44
CA ILE A 104 3.18 -10.95 5.99
C ILE A 104 1.71 -11.18 5.66
N ALA A 105 0.87 -10.17 5.86
CA ALA A 105 -0.57 -10.29 5.67
C ALA A 105 -1.21 -8.95 5.28
N MET A 106 -2.23 -9.06 4.43
CA MET A 106 -3.19 -7.99 4.12
C MET A 106 -4.59 -8.56 4.23
N ASP A 107 -5.26 -8.24 5.33
CA ASP A 107 -6.66 -8.62 5.54
C ASP A 107 -7.57 -7.56 4.92
N GLN A 108 -8.27 -7.94 3.87
CA GLN A 108 -9.06 -7.07 3.03
C GLN A 108 -10.54 -7.48 3.05
N PRO A 109 -11.49 -6.58 3.38
CA PRO A 109 -12.90 -6.87 3.30
C PRO A 109 -13.35 -7.12 1.85
N SER A 110 -14.43 -7.87 1.69
CA SER A 110 -15.00 -8.16 0.37
C SER A 110 -16.20 -7.28 0.02
N PHE A 111 -16.86 -6.69 1.03
CA PHE A 111 -18.05 -5.84 0.86
C PHE A 111 -18.21 -4.87 2.04
N GLY A 112 -18.93 -3.78 1.82
CA GLY A 112 -19.23 -2.78 2.86
C GLY A 112 -19.29 -1.35 2.31
N LEU A 113 -19.86 -0.44 3.08
CA LEU A 113 -19.85 1.01 2.80
C LEU A 113 -18.51 1.65 3.20
N SER A 114 -17.81 1.05 4.13
CA SER A 114 -16.48 1.41 4.55
C SER A 114 -15.59 0.18 4.51
N PHE A 115 -14.36 0.33 4.06
CA PHE A 115 -13.36 -0.75 4.00
C PHE A 115 -12.23 -0.45 4.97
N THR A 116 -12.01 -1.34 5.93
CA THR A 116 -10.83 -1.32 6.80
C THR A 116 -9.91 -2.46 6.40
N VAL A 117 -8.71 -2.11 5.96
CA VAL A 117 -7.64 -3.05 5.64
C VAL A 117 -6.69 -3.12 6.81
N LYS A 118 -6.35 -4.34 7.24
CA LYS A 118 -5.30 -4.60 8.23
C LYS A 118 -4.07 -5.12 7.53
N MET A 119 -2.93 -4.53 7.81
CA MET A 119 -1.64 -4.91 7.24
C MET A 119 -0.69 -5.33 8.35
N GLU A 120 0.06 -6.40 8.12
CA GLU A 120 1.20 -6.80 8.94
C GLU A 120 2.43 -6.93 8.05
N ALA A 121 3.54 -6.28 8.42
CA ALA A 121 4.81 -6.39 7.73
C ALA A 121 5.95 -6.57 8.73
N ALA A 122 6.87 -7.49 8.40
CA ALA A 122 8.11 -7.68 9.14
C ALA A 122 9.17 -6.73 8.59
N TRP A 123 9.81 -5.99 9.47
CA TRP A 123 10.86 -5.02 9.21
C TRP A 123 12.16 -5.51 9.84
N SER A 124 13.23 -5.58 9.08
CA SER A 124 14.55 -5.98 9.55
C SER A 124 15.60 -4.99 9.06
N LEU A 125 16.29 -4.34 9.98
CA LEU A 125 17.42 -3.45 9.70
C LEU A 125 18.71 -4.14 10.15
N LYS A 126 19.66 -4.27 9.24
CA LYS A 126 20.96 -4.88 9.47
C LYS A 126 22.08 -3.94 9.08
N LYS A 127 23.21 -3.99 9.81
CA LYS A 127 24.45 -3.38 9.37
C LYS A 127 25.06 -4.11 8.18
N ALA A 128 26.00 -3.48 7.48
CA ALA A 128 26.72 -4.09 6.37
C ALA A 128 27.45 -5.40 6.76
N ASP A 129 27.83 -5.56 8.03
CA ASP A 129 28.45 -6.78 8.57
C ASP A 129 27.45 -7.89 8.90
N GLY A 130 26.15 -7.66 8.67
CA GLY A 130 25.07 -8.60 8.95
C GLY A 130 24.48 -8.51 10.36
N THR A 131 25.00 -7.67 11.24
CA THR A 131 24.48 -7.46 12.59
C THR A 131 23.05 -6.92 12.53
N VAL A 132 22.09 -7.59 13.17
CA VAL A 132 20.69 -7.15 13.25
C VAL A 132 20.58 -6.01 14.25
N VAL A 133 20.08 -4.86 13.80
CA VAL A 133 19.86 -3.65 14.61
C VAL A 133 18.41 -3.52 15.05
N MET A 134 17.48 -3.94 14.16
CA MET A 134 16.05 -3.98 14.43
C MET A 134 15.43 -5.19 13.73
N GLN A 135 14.51 -5.84 14.42
CA GLN A 135 13.64 -6.86 13.82
C GLN A 135 12.28 -6.78 14.49
N GLU A 136 11.28 -6.28 13.76
CA GLU A 136 9.96 -5.98 14.28
C GLU A 136 8.87 -6.43 13.31
N SER A 137 7.75 -6.94 13.85
CA SER A 137 6.51 -7.08 13.11
C SER A 137 5.59 -5.90 13.44
N ILE A 138 5.21 -5.14 12.42
CA ILE A 138 4.40 -3.93 12.58
C ILE A 138 3.02 -4.18 11.98
N LYS A 139 2.00 -3.99 12.81
CA LYS A 139 0.59 -4.05 12.43
C LYS A 139 0.05 -2.64 12.26
N SER A 140 -0.76 -2.45 11.24
CA SER A 140 -1.38 -1.17 10.92
C SER A 140 -2.76 -1.38 10.31
N GLU A 141 -3.57 -0.32 10.32
CA GLU A 141 -4.91 -0.33 9.72
C GLU A 141 -5.10 0.92 8.87
N GLY A 142 -5.88 0.78 7.80
CA GLY A 142 -6.32 1.88 6.96
C GLY A 142 -7.78 1.74 6.60
N THR A 143 -8.55 2.82 6.75
CA THR A 143 -9.99 2.81 6.48
C THR A 143 -10.32 3.86 5.43
N ALA A 144 -11.13 3.47 4.43
CA ALA A 144 -11.71 4.37 3.44
C ALA A 144 -13.23 4.17 3.36
N GLY A 145 -13.97 5.27 3.37
CA GLY A 145 -15.43 5.29 3.36
C GLY A 145 -16.04 5.62 2.00
N ALA A 146 -17.36 5.47 1.90
CA ALA A 146 -18.12 5.78 0.68
C ALA A 146 -18.05 7.27 0.29
N THR A 147 -17.76 8.17 1.23
CA THR A 147 -17.57 9.59 0.98
C THR A 147 -16.24 9.92 0.31
N GLU A 148 -15.23 9.04 0.43
CA GLU A 148 -13.91 9.21 -0.20
C GLU A 148 -13.87 8.61 -1.61
N ALA A 149 -14.59 7.50 -1.83
CA ALA A 149 -14.75 6.91 -3.16
C ALA A 149 -16.06 6.13 -3.28
N PHE A 150 -16.82 6.41 -4.34
CA PHE A 150 -18.09 5.72 -4.61
C PHE A 150 -17.86 4.25 -5.02
N ALA A 151 -16.87 3.99 -5.87
CA ALA A 151 -16.55 2.64 -6.32
C ALA A 151 -15.84 1.82 -5.22
N GLY A 152 -16.32 0.60 -4.95
CA GLY A 152 -15.75 -0.29 -3.93
C GLY A 152 -14.29 -0.66 -4.20
N THR A 153 -13.91 -0.84 -5.47
CA THR A 153 -12.53 -1.12 -5.88
C THR A 153 -11.59 0.03 -5.51
N GLU A 154 -12.04 1.27 -5.69
CA GLU A 154 -11.28 2.47 -5.36
C GLU A 154 -11.17 2.66 -3.83
N ARG A 155 -12.27 2.40 -3.08
CA ARG A 155 -12.21 2.39 -1.60
C ARG A 155 -11.20 1.37 -1.07
N LEU A 156 -11.17 0.17 -1.67
CA LEU A 156 -10.22 -0.86 -1.26
C LEU A 156 -8.79 -0.41 -1.53
N ARG A 157 -8.53 0.22 -2.69
CA ARG A 157 -7.22 0.80 -3.01
C ARG A 157 -6.80 1.85 -1.99
N LEU A 158 -7.67 2.79 -1.67
CA LEU A 158 -7.41 3.83 -0.66
C LEU A 158 -7.13 3.23 0.72
N ALA A 159 -7.94 2.25 1.16
CA ALA A 159 -7.74 1.58 2.44
C ALA A 159 -6.39 0.84 2.52
N ASN A 160 -5.96 0.18 1.42
CA ASN A 160 -4.63 -0.43 1.31
C ASN A 160 -3.53 0.62 1.48
N GLU A 161 -3.64 1.74 0.77
CA GLU A 161 -2.67 2.83 0.81
C GLU A 161 -2.58 3.47 2.20
N TYR A 162 -3.70 3.63 2.89
CA TYR A 162 -3.74 4.15 4.26
C TYR A 162 -3.10 3.18 5.25
N ALA A 163 -3.38 1.87 5.13
CA ALA A 163 -2.76 0.85 5.97
C ALA A 163 -1.23 0.82 5.77
N ALA A 164 -0.77 0.84 4.52
CA ALA A 164 0.65 0.88 4.18
C ALA A 164 1.33 2.16 4.68
N ARG A 165 0.68 3.32 4.53
CA ARG A 165 1.17 4.60 5.04
C ARG A 165 1.38 4.57 6.55
N ALA A 166 0.41 4.04 7.29
CA ALA A 166 0.50 3.89 8.74
C ALA A 166 1.62 2.92 9.14
N ASN A 167 1.80 1.81 8.38
CA ASN A 167 2.87 0.84 8.59
C ASN A 167 4.25 1.47 8.41
N ILE A 168 4.46 2.21 7.31
CA ILE A 168 5.71 2.93 7.04
C ILE A 168 5.98 3.96 8.13
N ALA A 169 4.99 4.76 8.52
CA ALA A 169 5.16 5.78 9.56
C ALA A 169 5.64 5.15 10.88
N ALA A 170 4.98 4.08 11.33
CA ALA A 170 5.35 3.38 12.55
C ALA A 170 6.76 2.76 12.48
N ALA A 171 7.14 2.21 11.32
CA ALA A 171 8.48 1.66 11.12
C ALA A 171 9.57 2.74 11.17
N LEU A 172 9.38 3.84 10.46
CA LEU A 172 10.34 4.94 10.45
C LEU A 172 10.48 5.60 11.82
N GLU A 173 9.39 5.70 12.59
CA GLU A 173 9.45 6.19 13.97
C GLU A 173 10.32 5.28 14.85
N LYS A 174 10.15 3.94 14.75
CA LYS A 174 10.99 2.98 15.47
C LYS A 174 12.45 3.07 15.05
N ILE A 175 12.73 3.18 13.74
CA ILE A 175 14.10 3.37 13.24
C ILE A 175 14.68 4.67 13.80
N GLY A 176 13.93 5.78 13.82
CA GLY A 176 14.37 7.05 14.37
C GLY A 176 14.59 7.06 15.88
N GLN A 177 14.16 6.02 16.62
CA GLN A 177 14.44 5.83 18.05
C GLN A 177 15.73 5.04 18.30
N LEU A 178 16.33 4.44 17.28
CA LEU A 178 17.56 3.67 17.40
C LEU A 178 18.78 4.61 17.53
N ASN A 179 19.76 4.17 18.30
CA ASN A 179 21.05 4.83 18.46
C ASN A 179 22.14 4.02 17.74
N PHE A 180 22.60 4.50 16.60
CA PHE A 180 23.71 3.92 15.83
C PHE A 180 24.44 4.95 14.98
#